data_9234fcc34c87892ae03e5f9a0c06a79d
#
_entry.id   9234fcc34c87892ae03e5f9a0c06a79d
#
_cell.length_a   1.000
_cell.length_b   1.000
_cell.length_c   1.000
_cell.angle_alpha   90.00
_cell.angle_beta   90.00
_cell.angle_gamma   90.00
#
_symmetry.space_group_name_H-M   'P 1'
#
loop_
_entity.id
_entity.type
_entity.pdbx_description
1 polymer ?
#
loop_
_entity_poly.entity_id
_entity_poly.type
_entity_poly.pdbx_seq_one_letter_code
_entity_poly.pdbx_strand_id
1 'polypeptide(L)'
;MVKKIASRVYMGLIFLFLYLPIVVLIVLSFNNSKSKVKWGGFTLDWYIKCFQSERIMSAFSTTLQITLLAAVISTIIGTLAAMGISAMKKRNQTIYLGATNIPMLNADIVTGISMMLLFVKFMNLGFVTVLIACLLYTSPSPRDVEE
;
A
#
# COMPACT_ATOMS: atom_id res chain seq x y z
N MET A 1 -28.12 17.18 23.27
CA MET A 1 -28.40 15.82 22.74
C MET A 1 -28.46 15.79 21.22
N VAL A 2 -29.15 16.67 20.54
CA VAL A 2 -29.33 16.69 19.07
C VAL A 2 -28.01 16.74 18.29
N LYS A 3 -27.02 17.55 18.70
CA LYS A 3 -25.69 17.61 18.04
C LYS A 3 -24.93 16.30 18.06
N LYS A 4 -25.03 15.52 19.14
CA LYS A 4 -24.34 14.20 19.22
C LYS A 4 -25.01 13.15 18.33
N ILE A 5 -26.32 13.19 18.17
CA ILE A 5 -27.07 12.29 17.31
C ILE A 5 -26.79 12.66 15.84
N ALA A 6 -26.87 13.95 15.50
CA ALA A 6 -26.55 14.43 14.16
C ALA A 6 -25.12 14.07 13.73
N SER A 7 -24.14 14.21 14.63
CA SER A 7 -22.75 13.81 14.37
C SER A 7 -22.59 12.31 14.13
N ARG A 8 -23.30 11.46 14.89
CA ARG A 8 -23.26 10.01 14.68
C ARG A 8 -23.89 9.56 13.36
N VAL A 9 -25.04 10.18 13.03
CA VAL A 9 -25.72 9.92 11.74
C VAL A 9 -24.85 10.35 10.57
N TYR A 10 -24.23 11.53 10.66
CA TYR A 10 -23.31 12.03 9.63
C TYR A 10 -22.09 11.10 9.46
N MET A 11 -21.49 10.68 10.57
CA MET A 11 -20.37 9.73 10.53
C MET A 11 -20.79 8.39 9.93
N GLY A 12 -21.97 7.87 10.32
CA GLY A 12 -22.53 6.64 9.75
C GLY A 12 -22.78 6.74 8.23
N LEU A 13 -23.28 7.88 7.76
CA LEU A 13 -23.48 8.14 6.33
C LEU A 13 -22.15 8.17 5.55
N ILE A 14 -21.10 8.78 6.10
CA ILE A 14 -19.77 8.79 5.49
C ILE A 14 -19.21 7.36 5.41
N PHE A 15 -19.29 6.60 6.50
CA PHE A 15 -18.85 5.21 6.49
C PHE A 15 -19.64 4.37 5.48
N LEU A 16 -20.97 4.52 5.45
CA LEU A 16 -21.81 3.82 4.47
C LEU A 16 -21.35 4.13 3.05
N PHE A 17 -21.14 5.41 2.72
CA PHE A 17 -20.72 5.85 1.40
C PHE A 17 -19.34 5.33 1.01
N LEU A 18 -18.41 5.27 1.97
CA LEU A 18 -17.06 4.74 1.75
C LEU A 18 -17.04 3.20 1.57
N TYR A 19 -17.85 2.49 2.35
CA TYR A 19 -17.87 1.02 2.30
C TYR A 19 -18.83 0.46 1.25
N LEU A 20 -19.83 1.24 0.80
CA LEU A 20 -20.82 0.81 -0.19
C LEU A 20 -20.17 0.27 -1.48
N PRO A 21 -19.16 0.93 -2.09
CA PRO A 21 -18.49 0.37 -3.27
C PRO A 21 -17.84 -0.99 -3.00
N ILE A 22 -17.27 -1.17 -1.81
CA ILE A 22 -16.63 -2.43 -1.42
C ILE A 22 -17.68 -3.53 -1.27
N VAL A 23 -18.79 -3.25 -0.61
CA VAL A 23 -19.91 -4.20 -0.47
C VAL A 23 -20.47 -4.61 -1.83
N VAL A 24 -20.66 -3.62 -2.73
CA VAL A 24 -21.11 -3.89 -4.11
C VAL A 24 -20.13 -4.80 -4.84
N LEU A 25 -18.82 -4.57 -4.73
CA LEU A 25 -17.80 -5.42 -5.34
C LEU A 25 -17.82 -6.84 -4.76
N ILE A 26 -18.01 -6.99 -3.45
CA ILE A 26 -18.12 -8.31 -2.81
C ILE A 26 -19.34 -9.05 -3.36
N VAL A 27 -20.50 -8.40 -3.45
CA VAL A 27 -21.73 -9.02 -3.98
C VAL A 27 -21.53 -9.40 -5.45
N LEU A 28 -20.95 -8.51 -6.27
CA LEU A 28 -20.70 -8.79 -7.68
C LEU A 28 -19.63 -9.87 -7.90
N SER A 29 -18.76 -10.11 -6.94
CA SER A 29 -17.78 -11.20 -6.99
C SER A 29 -18.42 -12.59 -7.07
N PHE A 30 -19.64 -12.71 -6.57
CA PHE A 30 -20.43 -13.97 -6.64
C PHE A 30 -21.35 -14.04 -7.86
N ASN A 31 -21.30 -13.03 -8.74
CA ASN A 31 -22.18 -13.00 -9.92
C ASN A 31 -21.64 -13.87 -11.05
N ASN A 32 -22.46 -14.79 -11.57
CA ASN A 32 -22.12 -15.67 -12.69
C ASN A 32 -22.05 -14.96 -14.05
N SER A 33 -22.53 -13.73 -14.13
CA SER A 33 -22.52 -12.99 -15.39
C SER A 33 -21.16 -12.35 -15.67
N LYS A 34 -20.68 -12.41 -16.92
CA LYS A 34 -19.53 -11.62 -17.39
C LYS A 34 -19.81 -10.11 -17.38
N SER A 35 -21.08 -9.73 -17.37
CA SER A 35 -21.53 -8.34 -17.29
C SER A 35 -21.71 -7.94 -15.82
N LYS A 36 -21.05 -6.85 -15.39
CA LYS A 36 -21.19 -6.30 -14.04
C LYS A 36 -22.56 -5.68 -13.74
N VAL A 37 -23.40 -5.52 -14.77
CA VAL A 37 -24.72 -4.84 -14.66
C VAL A 37 -25.86 -5.81 -14.49
N LYS A 38 -25.72 -7.06 -14.98
CA LYS A 38 -26.77 -8.07 -14.91
C LYS A 38 -26.43 -9.14 -13.88
N TRP A 39 -27.33 -9.41 -12.98
CA TRP A 39 -27.21 -10.54 -12.05
C TRP A 39 -27.52 -11.85 -12.77
N GLY A 40 -26.53 -12.69 -12.91
CA GLY A 40 -26.63 -13.99 -13.61
C GLY A 40 -26.77 -15.20 -12.68
N GLY A 41 -26.97 -14.96 -11.37
CA GLY A 41 -27.01 -16.02 -10.37
C GLY A 41 -25.75 -16.09 -9.50
N PHE A 42 -25.85 -16.85 -8.42
CA PHE A 42 -24.71 -17.06 -7.49
C PHE A 42 -23.75 -18.10 -8.03
N THR A 43 -22.46 -17.80 -8.04
CA THR A 43 -21.40 -18.74 -8.47
C THR A 43 -20.11 -18.52 -7.69
N LEU A 44 -19.37 -19.60 -7.52
CA LEU A 44 -18.00 -19.61 -6.98
C LEU A 44 -16.95 -19.93 -8.07
N ASP A 45 -17.36 -20.07 -9.32
CA ASP A 45 -16.49 -20.46 -10.44
C ASP A 45 -15.31 -19.52 -10.64
N TRP A 46 -15.51 -18.23 -10.35
CA TRP A 46 -14.45 -17.25 -10.46
C TRP A 46 -13.31 -17.48 -9.48
N TYR A 47 -13.66 -17.91 -8.26
CA TYR A 47 -12.67 -18.25 -7.23
C TYR A 47 -11.91 -19.52 -7.61
N ILE A 48 -12.60 -20.55 -8.11
CA ILE A 48 -11.98 -21.79 -8.58
C ILE A 48 -11.01 -21.49 -9.73
N LYS A 49 -11.44 -20.72 -10.73
CA LYS A 49 -10.60 -20.29 -11.84
C LYS A 49 -9.42 -19.44 -11.40
N CYS A 50 -9.59 -18.61 -10.38
CA CYS A 50 -8.51 -17.80 -9.80
C CYS A 50 -7.41 -18.69 -9.21
N PHE A 51 -7.79 -19.71 -8.43
CA PHE A 51 -6.83 -20.64 -7.84
C PHE A 51 -6.21 -21.61 -8.84
N GLN A 52 -6.91 -21.94 -9.91
CA GLN A 52 -6.40 -22.79 -11.00
C GLN A 52 -5.51 -22.04 -11.98
N SER A 53 -5.52 -20.72 -11.97
CA SER A 53 -4.72 -19.90 -12.87
C SER A 53 -3.27 -19.85 -12.40
N GLU A 54 -2.37 -20.55 -13.10
CA GLU A 54 -0.92 -20.52 -12.82
C GLU A 54 -0.35 -19.11 -12.80
N ARG A 55 -0.85 -18.23 -13.69
CA ARG A 55 -0.41 -16.83 -13.77
C ARG A 55 -0.74 -16.06 -12.48
N ILE A 56 -1.95 -16.23 -11.93
CA ILE A 56 -2.38 -15.55 -10.73
C ILE A 56 -1.62 -16.13 -9.51
N MET A 57 -1.46 -17.44 -9.45
CA MET A 57 -0.78 -18.09 -8.36
C MET A 57 0.73 -17.75 -8.34
N SER A 58 1.36 -17.71 -9.51
CA SER A 58 2.75 -17.25 -9.64
C SER A 58 2.92 -15.79 -9.22
N ALA A 59 2.02 -14.89 -9.66
CA ALA A 59 2.04 -13.50 -9.25
C ALA A 59 1.84 -13.34 -7.73
N PHE A 60 0.93 -14.10 -7.14
CA PHE A 60 0.69 -14.10 -5.71
C PHE A 60 1.91 -14.56 -4.91
N SER A 61 2.54 -15.67 -5.33
CA SER A 61 3.76 -16.18 -4.71
C SER A 61 4.90 -15.16 -4.79
N THR A 62 5.10 -14.54 -5.96
CA THR A 62 6.11 -13.49 -6.16
C THR A 62 5.85 -12.29 -5.25
N THR A 63 4.59 -11.85 -5.16
CA THR A 63 4.21 -10.73 -4.29
C THR A 63 4.49 -11.04 -2.82
N LEU A 64 4.14 -12.25 -2.35
CA LEU A 64 4.43 -12.67 -0.98
C LEU A 64 5.94 -12.66 -0.69
N GLN A 65 6.74 -13.21 -1.59
CA GLN A 65 8.19 -13.23 -1.44
C GLN A 65 8.78 -11.82 -1.37
N ILE A 66 8.35 -10.92 -2.28
CA ILE A 66 8.82 -9.53 -2.28
C ILE A 66 8.41 -8.83 -0.99
N THR A 67 7.16 -8.99 -0.55
CA THR A 67 6.65 -8.33 0.65
C THR A 67 7.39 -8.79 1.91
N LEU A 68 7.61 -10.09 2.07
CA LEU A 68 8.36 -10.63 3.21
C LEU A 68 9.81 -10.15 3.22
N LEU A 69 10.49 -10.22 2.08
CA LEU A 69 11.87 -9.74 1.97
C LEU A 69 11.96 -8.23 2.22
N ALA A 70 11.07 -7.44 1.62
CA ALA A 70 11.03 -6.01 1.82
C ALA A 70 10.76 -5.64 3.29
N ALA A 71 9.82 -6.32 3.96
CA ALA A 71 9.51 -6.10 5.36
C ALA A 71 10.71 -6.37 6.28
N VAL A 72 11.39 -7.50 6.10
CA VAL A 72 12.56 -7.87 6.91
C VAL A 72 13.71 -6.87 6.70
N ILE A 73 14.04 -6.59 5.44
CA ILE A 73 15.15 -5.67 5.11
C ILE A 73 14.81 -4.25 5.60
N SER A 74 13.59 -3.77 5.37
CA SER A 74 13.15 -2.45 5.82
C SER A 74 13.19 -2.32 7.34
N THR A 75 12.79 -3.36 8.08
CA THR A 75 12.84 -3.35 9.54
C THR A 75 14.28 -3.26 10.04
N ILE A 76 15.21 -4.02 9.46
CA ILE A 76 16.63 -3.98 9.83
C ILE A 76 17.22 -2.59 9.53
N ILE A 77 17.03 -2.09 8.32
CA ILE A 77 17.56 -0.77 7.93
C ILE A 77 16.93 0.33 8.78
N GLY A 78 15.61 0.29 9.00
CA GLY A 78 14.88 1.26 9.78
C GLY A 78 15.33 1.33 11.23
N THR A 79 15.53 0.16 11.88
CA THR A 79 16.05 0.11 13.26
C THR A 79 17.48 0.61 13.37
N LEU A 80 18.35 0.27 12.43
CA LEU A 80 19.72 0.78 12.40
C LEU A 80 19.75 2.30 12.15
N ALA A 81 18.93 2.79 11.24
CA ALA A 81 18.81 4.22 10.96
C ALA A 81 18.27 4.99 12.19
N ALA A 82 17.25 4.47 12.86
CA ALA A 82 16.69 5.06 14.07
C ALA A 82 17.74 5.16 15.19
N MET A 83 18.49 4.09 15.42
CA MET A 83 19.59 4.10 16.40
C MET A 83 20.68 5.10 16.00
N GLY A 84 21.04 5.17 14.73
CA GLY A 84 22.02 6.13 14.22
C GLY A 84 21.57 7.58 14.41
N ILE A 85 20.32 7.89 14.12
CA ILE A 85 19.76 9.24 14.28
C ILE A 85 19.67 9.62 15.76
N SER A 86 19.26 8.72 16.63
CA SER A 86 19.17 8.96 18.06
C SER A 86 20.52 9.24 18.72
N ALA A 87 21.59 8.67 18.19
CA ALA A 87 22.98 8.91 18.64
C ALA A 87 23.57 10.24 18.14
N MET A 88 22.92 10.91 17.20
CA MET A 88 23.42 12.18 16.63
C MET A 88 23.12 13.37 17.55
N LYS A 89 23.95 14.46 17.40
CA LYS A 89 23.69 15.73 18.07
C LYS A 89 22.36 16.32 17.57
N LYS A 90 21.57 16.91 18.47
CA LYS A 90 20.24 17.51 18.19
C LYS A 90 20.20 18.38 16.92
N ARG A 91 21.23 19.17 16.66
CA ARG A 91 21.31 20.02 15.48
C ARG A 91 21.31 19.25 14.16
N ASN A 92 22.04 18.15 14.10
CA ASN A 92 22.10 17.28 12.92
C ASN A 92 20.81 16.48 12.76
N GLN A 93 20.24 16.02 13.86
CA GLN A 93 18.95 15.33 13.91
C GLN A 93 17.85 16.21 13.29
N THR A 94 17.77 17.50 13.66
CA THR A 94 16.77 18.42 13.08
C THR A 94 16.93 18.61 11.57
N ILE A 95 18.17 18.64 11.07
CA ILE A 95 18.46 18.76 9.63
C ILE A 95 18.00 17.50 8.89
N TYR A 96 18.30 16.30 9.42
CA TYR A 96 17.87 15.04 8.84
C TYR A 96 16.36 14.90 8.84
N LEU A 97 15.68 15.21 9.95
CA LEU A 97 14.23 15.20 10.07
C LEU A 97 13.57 16.20 9.11
N GLY A 98 14.19 17.38 8.92
CA GLY A 98 13.73 18.35 7.93
C GLY A 98 13.86 17.83 6.49
N ALA A 99 14.98 17.20 6.17
CA ALA A 99 15.22 16.65 4.83
C ALA A 99 14.29 15.48 4.48
N THR A 100 13.95 14.63 5.44
CA THR A 100 13.01 13.51 5.24
C THR A 100 11.55 13.95 5.11
N ASN A 101 11.21 15.17 5.51
CA ASN A 101 9.88 15.74 5.28
C ASN A 101 9.66 16.20 3.83
N ILE A 102 10.74 16.45 3.05
CA ILE A 102 10.63 16.92 1.66
C ILE A 102 9.92 15.91 0.76
N PRO A 103 10.24 14.61 0.76
CA PRO A 103 9.51 13.62 -0.04
C PRO A 103 8.03 13.48 0.36
N MET A 104 7.68 13.71 1.62
CA MET A 104 6.30 13.63 2.10
C MET A 104 5.39 14.72 1.53
N LEU A 105 5.94 15.85 1.09
CA LEU A 105 5.20 16.93 0.45
C LEU A 105 4.95 16.66 -1.03
N ASN A 106 5.69 15.74 -1.64
CA ASN A 106 5.47 15.34 -3.02
C ASN A 106 4.32 14.35 -3.10
N ALA A 107 3.42 14.56 -4.08
CA ALA A 107 2.35 13.61 -4.34
C ALA A 107 2.96 12.22 -4.64
N ASP A 108 2.49 11.17 -3.97
CA ASP A 108 2.94 9.78 -4.13
C ASP A 108 2.99 9.34 -5.60
N ILE A 109 2.06 9.86 -6.41
CA ILE A 109 1.98 9.61 -7.86
C ILE A 109 3.23 10.11 -8.58
N VAL A 110 3.72 11.32 -8.25
CA VAL A 110 4.91 11.90 -8.90
C VAL A 110 6.15 11.09 -8.55
N THR A 111 6.29 10.70 -7.29
CA THR A 111 7.40 9.85 -6.82
C THR A 111 7.34 8.48 -7.49
N GLY A 112 6.16 7.85 -7.57
CA GLY A 112 5.97 6.57 -8.23
C GLY A 112 6.31 6.59 -9.72
N ILE A 113 5.85 7.61 -10.46
CA ILE A 113 6.16 7.76 -11.89
C ILE A 113 7.65 8.03 -12.12
N SER A 114 8.25 8.90 -11.30
CA SER A 114 9.68 9.22 -11.41
C SER A 114 10.56 8.00 -11.17
N MET A 115 10.23 7.20 -10.14
CA MET A 115 10.89 5.92 -9.88
C MET A 115 10.72 4.93 -11.02
N MET A 116 9.49 4.80 -11.56
CA MET A 116 9.22 3.93 -12.69
C MET A 116 10.06 4.31 -13.91
N LEU A 117 10.11 5.60 -14.27
CA LEU A 117 10.90 6.08 -15.40
C LEU A 117 12.41 5.86 -15.19
N LEU A 118 12.89 6.06 -13.97
CA LEU A 118 14.28 5.83 -13.62
C LEU A 118 14.64 4.34 -13.78
N PHE A 119 13.81 3.45 -13.27
CA PHE A 119 14.05 2.02 -13.37
C PHE A 119 13.95 1.49 -14.81
N VAL A 120 12.98 1.97 -15.59
CA VAL A 120 12.86 1.59 -17.03
C VAL A 120 14.11 1.97 -17.81
N LYS A 121 14.74 3.11 -17.46
CA LYS A 121 15.94 3.59 -18.16
C LYS A 121 17.22 2.87 -17.76
N PHE A 122 17.37 2.49 -16.48
CA PHE A 122 18.62 1.97 -15.94
C PHE A 122 18.62 0.45 -15.70
N MET A 123 17.46 -0.14 -15.51
CA MET A 123 17.31 -1.58 -15.17
C MET A 123 16.13 -2.19 -15.89
N ASN A 124 16.21 -3.49 -16.19
CA ASN A 124 15.04 -4.23 -16.66
C ASN A 124 14.01 -4.32 -15.52
N LEU A 125 12.72 -4.07 -15.85
CA LEU A 125 11.62 -4.27 -14.90
C LEU A 125 11.58 -5.75 -14.49
N GLY A 126 11.96 -6.02 -13.25
CA GLY A 126 12.00 -7.36 -12.69
C GLY A 126 11.80 -7.37 -11.19
N PHE A 127 11.97 -8.53 -10.59
CA PHE A 127 11.84 -8.76 -9.15
C PHE A 127 12.63 -7.75 -8.30
N VAL A 128 13.88 -7.49 -8.68
CA VAL A 128 14.78 -6.58 -7.96
C VAL A 128 14.28 -5.13 -7.97
N THR A 129 13.76 -4.69 -9.12
CA THR A 129 13.21 -3.32 -9.29
C THR A 129 12.00 -3.08 -8.38
N VAL A 130 11.09 -4.06 -8.33
CA VAL A 130 9.91 -3.99 -7.47
C VAL A 130 10.30 -4.05 -6.00
N LEU A 131 11.27 -4.89 -5.65
CA LEU A 131 11.77 -5.01 -4.28
C LEU A 131 12.41 -3.69 -3.80
N ILE A 132 13.24 -3.05 -4.62
CA ILE A 132 13.84 -1.74 -4.30
C ILE A 132 12.75 -0.67 -4.15
N ALA A 133 11.77 -0.64 -5.05
CA ALA A 133 10.66 0.31 -4.96
C ALA A 133 9.84 0.11 -3.68
N CYS A 134 9.53 -1.14 -3.32
CA CYS A 134 8.86 -1.48 -2.06
C CYS A 134 9.71 -1.08 -0.85
N LEU A 135 11.01 -1.31 -0.88
CA LEU A 135 11.91 -0.97 0.21
C LEU A 135 11.96 0.53 0.47
N LEU A 136 12.06 1.33 -0.60
CA LEU A 136 12.06 2.79 -0.51
C LEU A 136 10.73 3.34 0.03
N TYR A 137 9.61 2.69 -0.32
CA TYR A 137 8.28 3.11 0.14
C TYR A 137 7.97 2.64 1.57
N THR A 138 8.48 1.48 1.97
CA THR A 138 8.20 0.87 3.29
C THR A 138 9.21 1.30 4.35
N SER A 139 10.28 2.01 3.97
CA SER A 139 11.26 2.51 4.95
C SER A 139 10.56 3.42 5.96
N PRO A 140 10.57 3.09 7.27
CA PRO A 140 9.86 3.87 8.28
C PRO A 140 10.39 5.29 8.29
N SER A 141 9.47 6.25 8.28
CA SER A 141 9.79 7.66 8.46
C SER A 141 10.36 7.85 9.87
N PRO A 142 11.38 8.71 10.06
CA PRO A 142 11.88 9.04 11.39
C PRO A 142 10.82 9.59 12.35
N ARG A 143 9.66 10.00 11.86
CA ARG A 143 8.52 10.42 12.67
C ARG A 143 7.88 9.27 13.44
N ASP A 144 7.92 8.06 12.92
CA ASP A 144 7.36 6.88 13.58
C ASP A 144 8.17 6.46 14.83
N VAL A 145 9.30 7.11 15.04
CA VAL A 145 10.21 6.85 16.18
C VAL A 145 10.02 7.87 17.31
N GLU A 146 9.30 8.98 17.08
CA GLU A 146 9.07 10.05 18.08
C GLU A 146 7.75 9.89 18.87
N GLU A 147 6.86 8.96 18.49
CA GLU A 147 5.67 8.58 19.25
C GLU A 147 5.92 7.32 20.08
#